data_ca00bdee3796b107551fbb13b0cf8360
#
_entry.id   ca00bdee3796b107551fbb13b0cf8360
#
_cell.length_a   1.000
_cell.length_b   1.000
_cell.length_c   1.000
_cell.angle_alpha   90.00
_cell.angle_beta   90.00
_cell.angle_gamma   90.00
#
_symmetry.space_group_name_H-M   'P 1'
#
loop_
_entity.id
_entity.type
_entity.pdbx_description
1 polymer ?
#
loop_
_entity_poly.entity_id
_entity_poly.type
_entity_poly.pdbx_seq_one_letter_code
_entity_poly.pdbx_strand_id
1 'polypeptide(L)'
;MGIPYLFSHLRRRYPSCVRDVRSPDRMYDHVYIDFNAVVHDALSRFPNTTPEQVVQHSMDRLEYLVCCTRPAKLLFVSVDGTAPLAKMQQQRNRRFVHELTQRRHCDGETNNHPQNRDETYLDRSHISPATPFMHHLRRGLQGFSARFSCTCPSVEVVLSTDLESGEGEQKIFRHITASYRDSQSLSVLVHGLDADLILMSLLSPHWNAIELYRETPGGCGGDCILNVRSLRTQLERNINVRDFVVICLLLGNDFIPSLTGLRLKTNGLSILLSMYHSLAGGGHGSNARTSPPPWLSTGGPDVTAGISLSALRSFMSSIAENEHQLAREEDAWYNEQCARTYTQMSKRNGTSSSSTNAYGMLAMHMHGGGERYPLENPESGIVDFVHHAACDVLWRRRYYNALFVGGAAGSAARIREAAMAFVAGLAWTLRYLGDQKLYSVGWTYPYDYAPLALDIQHFLSESTPHIIEELDDHFSTLDRTLERFVSRVHKSASTMGIDAVDRDQLFLFLILPSRPLASAVDVMCSDAVTRSDECAFMFPSSYRLRTYLRERTWECHAIIPHVDLDVIGNVIVRASAECSRSRRKPHAVDGNRMQ
;
A
#
# COMPACT_ATOMS: atom_id res chain seq x y z
N MET A 1 -1.95 4.68 -2.31
CA MET A 1 -0.70 5.45 -2.22
C MET A 1 0.27 5.10 -3.32
N GLY A 2 0.48 3.85 -3.67
CA GLY A 2 1.34 3.47 -4.79
C GLY A 2 2.71 4.16 -4.75
N ILE A 3 3.20 4.63 -5.91
CA ILE A 3 4.48 5.31 -5.99
C ILE A 3 4.36 6.75 -5.49
N PRO A 4 5.03 7.12 -4.38
CA PRO A 4 4.92 8.47 -3.81
C PRO A 4 5.31 9.55 -4.80
N TYR A 5 4.50 10.62 -4.87
CA TYR A 5 4.72 11.79 -5.73
C TYR A 5 4.67 11.57 -7.26
N LEU A 6 4.32 10.37 -7.74
CA LEU A 6 4.27 10.08 -9.17
C LEU A 6 3.34 11.05 -9.92
N PHE A 7 2.13 11.28 -9.42
CA PHE A 7 1.20 12.21 -10.05
C PHE A 7 1.77 13.63 -10.14
N SER A 8 2.37 14.14 -9.06
CA SER A 8 2.98 15.49 -9.04
C SER A 8 4.13 15.60 -10.03
N HIS A 9 4.91 14.53 -10.22
CA HIS A 9 5.97 14.47 -11.21
C HIS A 9 5.40 14.48 -12.64
N LEU A 10 4.40 13.66 -12.92
CA LEU A 10 3.74 13.59 -14.24
C LEU A 10 3.04 14.91 -14.60
N ARG A 11 2.34 15.55 -13.65
CA ARG A 11 1.70 16.86 -13.84
C ARG A 11 2.72 17.92 -14.23
N ARG A 12 3.90 17.94 -13.60
CA ARG A 12 4.98 18.89 -13.94
C ARG A 12 5.63 18.59 -15.29
N ARG A 13 5.82 17.31 -15.60
CA ARG A 13 6.51 16.87 -16.83
C ARG A 13 5.61 16.90 -18.07
N TYR A 14 4.33 16.64 -17.89
CA TYR A 14 3.31 16.54 -18.94
C TYR A 14 2.06 17.38 -18.59
N PRO A 15 2.20 18.73 -18.43
CA PRO A 15 1.11 19.58 -17.97
C PRO A 15 -0.10 19.56 -18.91
N SER A 16 0.12 19.38 -20.22
CA SER A 16 -0.95 19.29 -21.21
C SER A 16 -1.86 18.05 -21.07
N CYS A 17 -1.45 17.05 -20.27
CA CYS A 17 -2.25 15.87 -20.00
C CYS A 17 -3.18 16.06 -18.81
N VAL A 18 -3.03 17.14 -18.04
CA VAL A 18 -3.81 17.43 -16.83
C VAL A 18 -4.54 18.75 -17.03
N ARG A 19 -5.84 18.74 -16.80
CA ARG A 19 -6.64 19.95 -16.77
C ARG A 19 -7.21 20.17 -15.36
N ASP A 20 -7.07 21.38 -14.87
CA ASP A 20 -7.68 21.77 -13.60
C ASP A 20 -9.18 22.03 -13.82
N VAL A 21 -10.00 21.51 -12.93
CA VAL A 21 -11.46 21.62 -13.00
C VAL A 21 -12.01 21.93 -11.61
N ARG A 22 -13.12 22.68 -11.56
CA ARG A 22 -13.88 22.84 -10.31
C ARG A 22 -14.78 21.64 -10.06
N SER A 23 -15.25 21.04 -11.16
CA SER A 23 -16.01 19.79 -11.22
C SER A 23 -15.88 19.24 -12.63
N PRO A 24 -16.11 17.94 -12.87
CA PRO A 24 -16.21 17.39 -14.21
C PRO A 24 -17.24 18.19 -15.04
N ASP A 25 -16.82 18.65 -16.20
CA ASP A 25 -17.53 19.59 -17.07
C ASP A 25 -18.35 18.91 -18.18
N ARG A 26 -18.32 17.59 -18.23
CA ARG A 26 -19.05 16.78 -19.21
C ARG A 26 -19.67 15.54 -18.59
N MET A 27 -20.65 14.96 -19.29
CA MET A 27 -21.20 13.65 -18.95
C MET A 27 -20.22 12.55 -19.38
N TYR A 28 -20.18 11.48 -18.61
CA TYR A 28 -19.42 10.26 -18.92
C TYR A 28 -20.39 9.10 -19.06
N ASP A 29 -20.11 8.21 -20.02
CA ASP A 29 -20.92 6.99 -20.17
C ASP A 29 -20.85 6.16 -18.89
N HIS A 30 -19.64 5.93 -18.39
CA HIS A 30 -19.39 5.15 -17.18
C HIS A 30 -18.56 5.95 -16.17
N VAL A 31 -19.03 5.94 -14.93
CA VAL A 31 -18.33 6.54 -13.79
C VAL A 31 -18.00 5.46 -12.77
N TYR A 32 -16.73 5.38 -12.39
CA TYR A 32 -16.23 4.46 -11.39
C TYR A 32 -15.69 5.25 -10.20
N ILE A 33 -16.07 4.85 -8.99
CA ILE A 33 -15.68 5.54 -7.75
C ILE A 33 -14.95 4.55 -6.85
N ASP A 34 -13.68 4.83 -6.56
CA ASP A 34 -12.98 4.23 -5.43
C ASP A 34 -13.52 4.86 -4.16
N PHE A 35 -14.40 4.12 -3.48
CA PHE A 35 -15.18 4.66 -2.37
C PHE A 35 -14.40 4.67 -1.05
N ASN A 36 -13.37 3.84 -0.90
CA ASN A 36 -12.51 3.91 0.27
C ASN A 36 -11.81 5.26 0.40
N ALA A 37 -11.41 5.87 -0.72
CA ALA A 37 -10.86 7.23 -0.73
C ALA A 37 -11.87 8.25 -0.17
N VAL A 38 -13.15 8.12 -0.49
CA VAL A 38 -14.23 8.99 0.01
C VAL A 38 -14.43 8.82 1.51
N VAL A 39 -14.45 7.59 2.01
CA VAL A 39 -14.62 7.29 3.45
C VAL A 39 -13.43 7.82 4.26
N HIS A 40 -12.20 7.61 3.78
CA HIS A 40 -11.01 8.14 4.43
C HIS A 40 -10.94 9.67 4.44
N ASP A 41 -11.40 10.32 3.37
CA ASP A 41 -11.52 11.78 3.32
C ASP A 41 -12.56 12.30 4.31
N ALA A 42 -13.74 11.67 4.37
CA ALA A 42 -14.78 12.00 5.35
C ALA A 42 -14.27 11.95 6.78
N LEU A 43 -13.61 10.84 7.16
CA LEU A 43 -13.02 10.69 8.50
C LEU A 43 -11.89 11.72 8.78
N SER A 44 -11.15 12.12 7.76
CA SER A 44 -10.06 13.11 7.90
C SER A 44 -10.59 14.54 8.07
N ARG A 45 -11.69 14.87 7.40
CA ARG A 45 -12.34 16.21 7.50
C ARG A 45 -13.13 16.37 8.79
N PHE A 46 -13.70 15.29 9.29
CA PHE A 46 -14.55 15.29 10.47
C PHE A 46 -13.99 14.33 11.53
N PRO A 47 -12.90 14.70 12.21
CA PRO A 47 -12.35 13.88 13.29
C PRO A 47 -13.33 13.83 14.48
N ASN A 48 -13.29 12.76 15.24
CA ASN A 48 -14.16 12.53 16.40
C ASN A 48 -15.67 12.42 16.06
N THR A 49 -15.96 11.76 14.94
CA THR A 49 -17.33 11.45 14.50
C THR A 49 -17.70 10.00 14.79
N THR A 50 -19.01 9.77 15.00
CA THR A 50 -19.52 8.40 15.16
C THR A 50 -19.53 7.64 13.82
N PRO A 51 -19.58 6.30 13.85
CA PRO A 51 -19.70 5.49 12.62
C PRO A 51 -20.84 5.94 11.70
N GLU A 52 -22.00 6.27 12.29
CA GLU A 52 -23.18 6.71 11.53
C GLU A 52 -22.94 8.05 10.84
N GLN A 53 -22.29 8.98 11.54
CA GLN A 53 -21.95 10.30 10.96
C GLN A 53 -20.95 10.15 9.80
N VAL A 54 -19.94 9.28 9.93
CA VAL A 54 -18.98 9.02 8.83
C VAL A 54 -19.71 8.41 7.64
N VAL A 55 -20.63 7.47 7.86
CA VAL A 55 -21.44 6.91 6.77
C VAL A 55 -22.26 8.01 6.10
N GLN A 56 -22.94 8.88 6.87
CA GLN A 56 -23.72 9.98 6.30
C GLN A 56 -22.86 10.93 5.46
N HIS A 57 -21.73 11.40 6.00
CA HIS A 57 -20.81 12.28 5.27
C HIS A 57 -20.28 11.61 3.99
N SER A 58 -20.05 10.30 4.04
CA SER A 58 -19.61 9.53 2.86
C SER A 58 -20.72 9.44 1.80
N MET A 59 -21.97 9.27 2.22
CA MET A 59 -23.14 9.28 1.30
C MET A 59 -23.35 10.66 0.68
N ASP A 60 -23.30 11.72 1.49
CA ASP A 60 -23.43 13.12 0.99
C ASP A 60 -22.34 13.42 -0.05
N ARG A 61 -21.12 12.94 0.21
CA ARG A 61 -20.00 13.08 -0.74
C ARG A 61 -20.23 12.28 -2.01
N LEU A 62 -20.74 11.05 -1.91
CA LEU A 62 -21.10 10.24 -3.07
C LEU A 62 -22.16 10.93 -3.94
N GLU A 63 -23.22 11.45 -3.33
CA GLU A 63 -24.27 12.22 -4.03
C GLU A 63 -23.67 13.42 -4.76
N TYR A 64 -22.78 14.17 -4.10
CA TYR A 64 -22.06 15.28 -4.73
C TYR A 64 -21.24 14.82 -5.93
N LEU A 65 -20.43 13.76 -5.79
CA LEU A 65 -19.61 13.24 -6.88
C LEU A 65 -20.45 12.81 -8.08
N VAL A 66 -21.57 12.13 -7.83
CA VAL A 66 -22.49 11.68 -8.90
C VAL A 66 -23.15 12.87 -9.60
N CYS A 67 -23.57 13.90 -8.87
CA CYS A 67 -24.09 15.14 -9.45
C CYS A 67 -23.05 15.86 -10.33
N CYS A 68 -21.78 15.85 -9.92
CA CYS A 68 -20.70 16.47 -10.69
C CYS A 68 -20.31 15.65 -11.92
N THR A 69 -20.19 14.33 -11.79
CA THR A 69 -19.66 13.44 -12.83
C THR A 69 -20.70 12.99 -13.86
N ARG A 70 -21.99 13.07 -13.52
CA ARG A 70 -23.15 12.81 -14.37
C ARG A 70 -23.02 11.51 -15.18
N PRO A 71 -23.03 10.33 -14.54
CA PRO A 71 -23.01 9.07 -15.25
C PRO A 71 -24.21 8.96 -16.19
N ALA A 72 -23.99 8.55 -17.45
CA ALA A 72 -25.05 8.42 -18.44
C ALA A 72 -25.61 7.00 -18.54
N LYS A 73 -24.77 5.98 -18.29
CA LYS A 73 -25.13 4.56 -18.45
C LYS A 73 -24.80 3.72 -17.21
N LEU A 74 -23.64 3.94 -16.59
CA LEU A 74 -23.16 3.14 -15.46
C LEU A 74 -22.56 4.00 -14.36
N LEU A 75 -22.98 3.75 -13.14
CA LEU A 75 -22.31 4.16 -11.91
C LEU A 75 -21.79 2.91 -11.19
N PHE A 76 -20.48 2.75 -11.08
CA PHE A 76 -19.83 1.67 -10.36
C PHE A 76 -19.19 2.23 -9.08
N VAL A 77 -19.63 1.76 -7.93
CA VAL A 77 -19.06 2.15 -6.62
C VAL A 77 -18.33 0.95 -6.03
N SER A 78 -17.05 1.11 -5.80
CA SER A 78 -16.18 0.04 -5.32
C SER A 78 -15.68 0.31 -3.91
N VAL A 79 -15.79 -0.69 -3.04
CA VAL A 79 -15.29 -0.69 -1.66
C VAL A 79 -14.29 -1.82 -1.51
N ASP A 80 -13.18 -1.60 -0.79
CA ASP A 80 -12.18 -2.63 -0.55
C ASP A 80 -12.78 -3.86 0.14
N GLY A 81 -12.48 -5.01 -0.42
CA GLY A 81 -12.68 -6.32 0.21
C GLY A 81 -11.35 -6.92 0.63
N THR A 82 -11.36 -8.22 0.90
CA THR A 82 -10.15 -8.94 1.30
C THR A 82 -9.09 -8.88 0.21
N ALA A 83 -7.97 -8.24 0.53
CA ALA A 83 -6.85 -8.03 -0.36
C ALA A 83 -5.85 -9.20 -0.32
N PRO A 84 -4.89 -9.29 -1.28
CA PRO A 84 -3.77 -10.22 -1.20
C PRO A 84 -2.90 -9.98 0.04
N LEU A 85 -2.14 -11.00 0.45
CA LEU A 85 -1.32 -10.94 1.67
C LEU A 85 -0.29 -9.79 1.62
N ALA A 86 0.26 -9.47 0.45
CA ALA A 86 1.14 -8.30 0.26
C ALA A 86 0.49 -6.99 0.69
N LYS A 87 -0.77 -6.77 0.31
CA LYS A 87 -1.51 -5.56 0.72
C LYS A 87 -1.92 -5.60 2.18
N MET A 88 -2.27 -6.77 2.70
CA MET A 88 -2.53 -6.94 4.13
C MET A 88 -1.30 -6.60 4.97
N GLN A 89 -0.11 -7.03 4.56
CA GLN A 89 1.15 -6.68 5.23
C GLN A 89 1.39 -5.16 5.22
N GLN A 90 1.13 -4.50 4.11
CA GLN A 90 1.20 -3.05 4.03
C GLN A 90 0.16 -2.37 4.93
N GLN A 91 -1.09 -2.85 4.94
CA GLN A 91 -2.14 -2.36 5.83
C GLN A 91 -1.75 -2.56 7.29
N ARG A 92 -1.21 -3.74 7.65
CA ARG A 92 -0.68 -4.03 8.99
C ARG A 92 0.35 -2.98 9.40
N ASN A 93 1.35 -2.73 8.59
CA ASN A 93 2.36 -1.72 8.85
C ASN A 93 1.73 -0.34 9.12
N ARG A 94 0.81 0.11 8.27
CA ARG A 94 0.12 1.40 8.43
C ARG A 94 -0.70 1.48 9.72
N ARG A 95 -1.38 0.39 10.12
CA ARG A 95 -2.17 0.35 11.37
C ARG A 95 -1.28 0.47 12.59
N PHE A 96 -0.16 -0.25 12.62
CA PHE A 96 0.81 -0.15 13.71
C PHE A 96 1.47 1.23 13.76
N VAL A 97 1.89 1.80 12.64
CA VAL A 97 2.43 3.17 12.59
C VAL A 97 1.40 4.19 13.12
N HIS A 98 0.14 4.06 12.71
CA HIS A 98 -0.93 4.94 13.15
C HIS A 98 -1.18 4.82 14.66
N GLU A 99 -1.26 3.60 15.19
CA GLU A 99 -1.46 3.37 16.62
C GLU A 99 -0.33 3.99 17.47
N LEU A 100 0.93 3.81 17.05
CA LEU A 100 2.07 4.41 17.77
C LEU A 100 2.02 5.94 17.73
N THR A 101 1.61 6.53 16.61
CA THR A 101 1.47 7.98 16.47
C THR A 101 0.38 8.52 17.39
N GLN A 102 -0.75 7.83 17.48
CA GLN A 102 -1.85 8.22 18.37
C GLN A 102 -1.45 8.15 19.85
N ARG A 103 -0.73 7.11 20.28
CA ARG A 103 -0.23 6.99 21.66
C ARG A 103 0.68 8.16 22.03
N ARG A 104 1.59 8.58 21.15
CA ARG A 104 2.51 9.71 21.40
C ARG A 104 1.80 11.04 21.54
N HIS A 105 0.72 11.28 20.81
CA HIS A 105 -0.09 12.50 20.99
C HIS A 105 -0.78 12.55 22.36
N CYS A 106 -1.15 11.40 22.91
CA CYS A 106 -1.78 11.33 24.22
C CYS A 106 -0.78 11.55 25.38
N ASP A 107 0.47 11.09 25.23
CA ASP A 107 1.51 11.21 26.27
C ASP A 107 2.08 12.65 26.36
N GLY A 108 1.91 13.47 25.32
CA GLY A 108 2.39 14.86 25.27
C GLY A 108 1.42 15.91 25.85
N GLU A 109 0.16 15.58 26.02
CA GLU A 109 -0.85 16.46 26.65
C GLU A 109 -0.93 16.17 28.14
N THR A 110 -0.41 17.10 28.93
CA THR A 110 -0.37 17.03 30.39
C THR A 110 -1.71 16.64 31.03
N ASN A 111 -1.69 15.51 31.76
CA ASN A 111 -2.62 15.18 32.84
C ASN A 111 -4.11 14.93 32.59
N ASN A 112 -4.55 14.57 31.41
CA ASN A 112 -5.86 13.95 31.27
C ASN A 112 -5.70 12.51 30.76
N HIS A 113 -6.04 11.56 31.64
CA HIS A 113 -5.93 10.12 31.41
C HIS A 113 -6.44 9.68 30.04
N PRO A 114 -5.63 8.92 29.26
CA PRO A 114 -6.08 8.37 27.96
C PRO A 114 -7.15 7.28 28.08
N GLN A 115 -7.66 7.02 29.30
CA GLN A 115 -8.66 5.98 29.56
C GLN A 115 -10.10 6.34 29.15
N ASN A 116 -10.38 7.60 28.75
CA ASN A 116 -11.72 8.06 28.37
C ASN A 116 -11.76 8.68 26.96
N ARG A 117 -11.11 8.10 25.94
CA ARG A 117 -11.67 8.30 24.60
C ARG A 117 -12.92 7.45 24.55
N ASP A 118 -14.06 8.11 24.48
CA ASP A 118 -15.34 7.47 24.22
C ASP A 118 -15.15 6.45 23.10
N GLU A 119 -15.44 5.17 23.37
CA GLU A 119 -15.42 4.08 22.38
C GLU A 119 -16.40 4.33 21.20
N THR A 120 -17.09 5.46 21.26
CA THR A 120 -18.08 5.92 20.27
C THR A 120 -17.47 6.49 18.99
N TYR A 121 -16.18 6.88 18.99
CA TYR A 121 -15.56 7.50 17.81
C TYR A 121 -14.90 6.50 16.89
N LEU A 122 -15.10 6.69 15.56
CA LEU A 122 -14.52 5.83 14.56
C LEU A 122 -13.01 6.06 14.39
N ASP A 123 -12.23 5.00 14.46
CA ASP A 123 -10.81 4.98 14.07
C ASP A 123 -10.63 4.42 12.65
N ARG A 124 -9.54 4.81 11.99
CA ARG A 124 -9.20 4.33 10.63
C ARG A 124 -9.07 2.80 10.53
N SER A 125 -8.76 2.13 11.61
CA SER A 125 -8.66 0.67 11.65
C SER A 125 -10.01 -0.02 11.41
N HIS A 126 -11.12 0.66 11.74
CA HIS A 126 -12.47 0.15 11.49
C HIS A 126 -12.84 0.16 9.99
N ILE A 127 -12.13 0.93 9.15
CA ILE A 127 -12.26 0.89 7.69
C ILE A 127 -11.45 -0.31 7.17
N SER A 128 -11.89 -1.50 7.51
CA SER A 128 -11.28 -2.77 7.11
C SER A 128 -12.40 -3.78 6.85
N PRO A 129 -12.30 -4.64 5.83
CA PRO A 129 -13.33 -5.64 5.54
C PRO A 129 -13.75 -6.44 6.78
N ALA A 130 -15.01 -6.86 6.82
CA ALA A 130 -15.63 -7.63 7.91
C ALA A 130 -15.79 -6.91 9.26
N THR A 131 -15.48 -5.61 9.38
CA THR A 131 -15.75 -4.85 10.60
C THR A 131 -17.23 -4.41 10.68
N PRO A 132 -17.77 -4.17 11.90
CA PRO A 132 -19.13 -3.65 12.07
C PRO A 132 -19.39 -2.35 11.29
N PHE A 133 -18.38 -1.45 11.21
CA PHE A 133 -18.48 -0.23 10.43
C PHE A 133 -18.72 -0.51 8.94
N MET A 134 -18.01 -1.47 8.36
CA MET A 134 -18.19 -1.81 6.93
C MET A 134 -19.60 -2.38 6.65
N HIS A 135 -20.20 -3.06 7.63
CA HIS A 135 -21.59 -3.47 7.52
C HIS A 135 -22.55 -2.26 7.46
N HIS A 136 -22.35 -1.25 8.31
CA HIS A 136 -23.14 -0.01 8.27
C HIS A 136 -22.93 0.75 6.95
N LEU A 137 -21.68 0.85 6.48
CA LEU A 137 -21.34 1.47 5.21
C LEU A 137 -22.06 0.81 4.03
N ARG A 138 -22.06 -0.52 3.98
CA ARG A 138 -22.76 -1.32 2.95
C ARG A 138 -24.25 -1.04 2.93
N ARG A 139 -24.89 -0.96 4.09
CA ARG A 139 -26.33 -0.60 4.19
C ARG A 139 -26.58 0.82 3.68
N GLY A 140 -25.71 1.76 3.99
CA GLY A 140 -25.78 3.13 3.45
C GLY A 140 -25.72 3.15 1.92
N LEU A 141 -24.76 2.43 1.33
CA LEU A 141 -24.60 2.29 -0.12
C LEU A 141 -25.82 1.62 -0.78
N GLN A 142 -26.38 0.57 -0.18
CA GLN A 142 -27.60 -0.06 -0.67
C GLN A 142 -28.79 0.91 -0.68
N GLY A 143 -28.94 1.68 0.40
CA GLY A 143 -29.97 2.74 0.49
C GLY A 143 -29.77 3.83 -0.57
N PHE A 144 -28.54 4.27 -0.79
CA PHE A 144 -28.19 5.22 -1.87
C PHE A 144 -28.55 4.63 -3.24
N SER A 145 -28.11 3.41 -3.55
CA SER A 145 -28.38 2.75 -4.83
C SER A 145 -29.86 2.65 -5.12
N ALA A 146 -30.68 2.25 -4.14
CA ALA A 146 -32.13 2.17 -4.30
C ALA A 146 -32.76 3.53 -4.64
N ARG A 147 -32.38 4.59 -3.92
CA ARG A 147 -32.89 5.95 -4.19
C ARG A 147 -32.44 6.46 -5.56
N PHE A 148 -31.17 6.26 -5.90
CA PHE A 148 -30.61 6.74 -7.16
C PHE A 148 -31.22 6.02 -8.36
N SER A 149 -31.43 4.71 -8.32
CA SER A 149 -32.09 3.95 -9.38
C SER A 149 -33.55 4.39 -9.61
N CYS A 150 -34.26 4.84 -8.56
CA CYS A 150 -35.59 5.42 -8.71
C CYS A 150 -35.55 6.79 -9.39
N THR A 151 -34.53 7.61 -9.11
CA THR A 151 -34.40 8.97 -9.64
C THR A 151 -33.81 8.98 -11.06
N CYS A 152 -32.89 8.07 -11.34
CA CYS A 152 -32.16 7.96 -12.61
C CYS A 152 -32.25 6.53 -13.18
N PRO A 153 -33.42 6.06 -13.61
CA PRO A 153 -33.63 4.66 -14.02
C PRO A 153 -32.87 4.24 -15.30
N SER A 154 -32.34 5.22 -16.04
CA SER A 154 -31.50 4.97 -17.22
C SER A 154 -30.05 4.64 -16.89
N VAL A 155 -29.63 4.78 -15.63
CA VAL A 155 -28.26 4.54 -15.19
C VAL A 155 -28.23 3.24 -14.38
N GLU A 156 -27.44 2.29 -14.84
CA GLU A 156 -27.17 1.08 -14.06
C GLU A 156 -26.28 1.42 -12.85
N VAL A 157 -26.63 0.91 -11.67
CA VAL A 157 -25.83 1.08 -10.45
C VAL A 157 -25.26 -0.28 -10.03
N VAL A 158 -23.95 -0.37 -10.02
CA VAL A 158 -23.23 -1.55 -9.55
C VAL A 158 -22.49 -1.22 -8.27
N LEU A 159 -22.80 -1.95 -7.20
CA LEU A 159 -22.11 -1.87 -5.91
C LEU A 159 -21.20 -3.08 -5.74
N SER A 160 -19.91 -2.87 -5.82
CA SER A 160 -18.91 -3.87 -5.45
C SER A 160 -18.45 -3.62 -4.02
N THR A 161 -18.99 -4.40 -3.08
CA THR A 161 -18.84 -4.16 -1.64
C THR A 161 -17.65 -4.91 -1.04
N ASP A 162 -17.41 -4.70 0.25
CA ASP A 162 -16.38 -5.39 1.03
C ASP A 162 -16.51 -6.93 1.05
N LEU A 163 -17.66 -7.49 0.65
CA LEU A 163 -17.88 -8.93 0.51
C LEU A 163 -17.19 -9.53 -0.72
N GLU A 164 -16.83 -8.72 -1.70
CA GLU A 164 -16.08 -9.16 -2.87
C GLU A 164 -14.59 -8.97 -2.64
N SER A 165 -13.81 -10.03 -2.85
CA SER A 165 -12.36 -10.00 -2.65
C SER A 165 -11.67 -9.05 -3.63
N GLY A 166 -10.64 -8.37 -3.14
CA GLY A 166 -9.79 -7.42 -3.87
C GLY A 166 -9.98 -5.99 -3.44
N GLU A 167 -8.99 -5.17 -3.77
CA GLU A 167 -9.05 -3.72 -3.54
C GLU A 167 -10.05 -3.05 -4.49
N GLY A 168 -10.58 -1.91 -4.08
CA GLY A 168 -11.56 -1.16 -4.86
C GLY A 168 -11.10 -0.88 -6.29
N GLU A 169 -9.85 -0.43 -6.44
CA GLU A 169 -9.24 -0.16 -7.74
C GLU A 169 -9.11 -1.42 -8.62
N GLN A 170 -8.78 -2.57 -8.04
CA GLN A 170 -8.68 -3.83 -8.77
C GLN A 170 -10.05 -4.27 -9.32
N LYS A 171 -11.10 -4.10 -8.52
CA LYS A 171 -12.47 -4.41 -8.92
C LYS A 171 -12.94 -3.49 -10.05
N ILE A 172 -12.61 -2.19 -9.96
CA ILE A 172 -12.88 -1.19 -11.01
C ILE A 172 -12.27 -1.65 -12.33
N PHE A 173 -10.95 -1.93 -12.35
CA PHE A 173 -10.28 -2.29 -13.61
C PHE A 173 -10.67 -3.67 -14.13
N ARG A 174 -11.00 -4.62 -13.25
CA ARG A 174 -11.58 -5.91 -13.63
C ARG A 174 -12.91 -5.72 -14.35
N HIS A 175 -13.78 -4.87 -13.80
CA HIS A 175 -15.07 -4.55 -14.42
C HIS A 175 -14.89 -3.82 -15.75
N ILE A 176 -14.01 -2.81 -15.83
CA ILE A 176 -13.67 -2.12 -17.09
C ILE A 176 -13.24 -3.14 -18.13
N THR A 177 -12.30 -4.03 -17.83
CA THR A 177 -11.79 -5.03 -18.75
C THR A 177 -12.87 -6.04 -19.22
N ALA A 178 -13.77 -6.42 -18.32
CA ALA A 178 -14.85 -7.38 -18.63
C ALA A 178 -15.97 -6.75 -19.46
N SER A 179 -16.28 -5.47 -19.22
CA SER A 179 -17.44 -4.78 -19.82
C SER A 179 -17.17 -4.26 -21.24
N TYR A 180 -15.92 -4.05 -21.61
CA TYR A 180 -15.54 -3.49 -22.91
C TYR A 180 -15.08 -4.56 -23.89
N ARG A 181 -15.96 -5.45 -24.30
CA ARG A 181 -15.63 -6.51 -25.28
C ARG A 181 -15.65 -6.05 -26.73
N ASP A 182 -16.31 -4.93 -27.04
CA ASP A 182 -16.46 -4.42 -28.40
C ASP A 182 -16.22 -2.90 -28.49
N SER A 183 -15.74 -2.51 -29.65
CA SER A 183 -15.23 -1.24 -30.16
C SER A 183 -16.14 0.00 -29.98
N GLN A 184 -16.93 0.12 -28.92
CA GLN A 184 -17.70 1.31 -28.65
C GLN A 184 -16.82 2.41 -28.10
N SER A 185 -16.96 3.61 -28.65
CA SER A 185 -16.33 4.84 -28.17
C SER A 185 -17.00 5.31 -26.86
N LEU A 186 -16.73 4.59 -25.77
CA LEU A 186 -17.25 4.96 -24.44
C LEU A 186 -16.31 5.94 -23.76
N SER A 187 -16.88 6.86 -22.99
CA SER A 187 -16.14 7.77 -22.10
C SER A 187 -16.21 7.27 -20.67
N VAL A 188 -15.04 7.08 -20.04
CA VAL A 188 -14.88 6.50 -18.71
C VAL A 188 -14.21 7.49 -17.79
N LEU A 189 -14.84 7.77 -16.66
CA LEU A 189 -14.22 8.52 -15.57
C LEU A 189 -13.98 7.58 -14.38
N VAL A 190 -12.76 7.57 -13.88
CA VAL A 190 -12.40 6.87 -12.64
C VAL A 190 -12.03 7.91 -11.60
N HIS A 191 -12.75 7.95 -10.50
CA HIS A 191 -12.45 8.78 -9.33
C HIS A 191 -11.54 8.02 -8.37
N GLY A 192 -10.45 8.65 -7.96
CA GLY A 192 -9.56 8.14 -6.93
C GLY A 192 -8.23 8.89 -6.87
N LEU A 193 -7.55 8.79 -5.74
CA LEU A 193 -6.33 9.54 -5.45
C LEU A 193 -5.05 8.70 -5.56
N ASP A 194 -5.17 7.37 -5.65
CA ASP A 194 -4.00 6.51 -5.64
C ASP A 194 -3.16 6.65 -6.93
N ALA A 195 -1.85 6.52 -6.78
CA ALA A 195 -0.94 6.55 -7.91
C ALA A 195 -1.04 5.27 -8.76
N ASP A 196 -1.45 4.16 -8.16
CA ASP A 196 -1.62 2.87 -8.83
C ASP A 196 -2.71 2.94 -9.91
N LEU A 197 -3.75 3.73 -9.70
CA LEU A 197 -4.78 4.01 -10.72
C LEU A 197 -4.17 4.57 -12.03
N ILE A 198 -3.10 5.35 -11.95
CA ILE A 198 -2.40 5.87 -13.15
C ILE A 198 -1.72 4.73 -13.90
N LEU A 199 -0.99 3.87 -13.17
CA LEU A 199 -0.28 2.75 -13.78
C LEU A 199 -1.26 1.71 -14.35
N MET A 200 -2.32 1.38 -13.61
CA MET A 200 -3.38 0.49 -14.06
C MET A 200 -4.08 1.03 -15.32
N SER A 201 -4.37 2.33 -15.33
CA SER A 201 -4.97 2.99 -16.52
C SER A 201 -4.05 2.92 -17.74
N LEU A 202 -2.75 3.14 -17.56
CA LEU A 202 -1.77 3.06 -18.63
C LEU A 202 -1.62 1.64 -19.17
N LEU A 203 -1.75 0.62 -18.32
CA LEU A 203 -1.67 -0.79 -18.71
C LEU A 203 -3.00 -1.34 -19.23
N SER A 204 -4.12 -0.69 -18.95
CA SER A 204 -5.45 -1.14 -19.38
C SER A 204 -5.53 -1.26 -20.89
N PRO A 205 -6.18 -2.31 -21.45
CA PRO A 205 -6.47 -2.39 -22.88
C PRO A 205 -7.38 -1.24 -23.36
N HIS A 206 -8.14 -0.63 -22.44
CA HIS A 206 -9.09 0.47 -22.70
C HIS A 206 -8.57 1.85 -22.29
N TRP A 207 -7.25 2.00 -22.18
CA TRP A 207 -6.57 3.24 -21.76
C TRP A 207 -7.04 4.50 -22.51
N ASN A 208 -7.45 4.38 -23.76
CA ASN A 208 -7.88 5.49 -24.62
C ASN A 208 -9.24 6.08 -24.23
N ALA A 209 -10.05 5.34 -23.46
CA ALA A 209 -11.36 5.77 -22.97
C ALA A 209 -11.29 6.41 -21.58
N ILE A 210 -10.19 6.21 -20.82
CA ILE A 210 -10.11 6.51 -19.39
C ILE A 210 -9.61 7.93 -19.13
N GLU A 211 -10.32 8.63 -18.26
CA GLU A 211 -9.87 9.84 -17.57
C GLU A 211 -9.90 9.60 -16.06
N LEU A 212 -8.89 10.11 -15.33
CA LEU A 212 -8.81 10.01 -13.88
C LEU A 212 -9.20 11.34 -13.23
N TYR A 213 -10.26 11.34 -12.45
CA TYR A 213 -10.65 12.49 -11.64
C TYR A 213 -9.99 12.41 -10.27
N ARG A 214 -9.21 13.43 -9.94
CA ARG A 214 -8.41 13.52 -8.73
C ARG A 214 -8.75 14.79 -7.97
N GLU A 215 -9.24 14.62 -6.76
CA GLU A 215 -9.53 15.73 -5.85
C GLU A 215 -8.25 16.25 -5.21
N THR A 216 -8.21 17.54 -4.91
CA THR A 216 -7.11 18.12 -4.13
C THR A 216 -7.41 17.97 -2.65
N PRO A 217 -6.58 17.26 -1.87
CA PRO A 217 -6.78 17.12 -0.44
C PRO A 217 -6.87 18.49 0.26
N GLY A 218 -7.90 18.67 1.09
CA GLY A 218 -8.10 19.92 1.84
C GLY A 218 -8.74 21.07 1.06
N GLY A 219 -9.12 20.90 -0.21
CA GLY A 219 -9.85 21.91 -0.98
C GLY A 219 -9.08 23.20 -1.32
N CYS A 220 -7.79 23.26 -1.06
CA CYS A 220 -6.93 24.45 -1.26
C CYS A 220 -6.35 24.57 -2.67
N GLY A 221 -6.70 23.68 -3.59
CA GLY A 221 -6.33 23.71 -5.01
C GLY A 221 -7.49 23.21 -5.84
N GLY A 222 -7.52 23.52 -7.13
CA GLY A 222 -8.55 22.97 -8.02
C GLY A 222 -8.40 21.45 -8.18
N ASP A 223 -9.51 20.74 -8.21
CA ASP A 223 -9.54 19.36 -8.64
C ASP A 223 -9.01 19.25 -10.07
N CYS A 224 -8.57 18.08 -10.47
CA CYS A 224 -7.98 17.92 -11.79
C CYS A 224 -8.41 16.61 -12.45
N ILE A 225 -8.37 16.61 -13.76
CA ILE A 225 -8.58 15.42 -14.58
C ILE A 225 -7.30 15.13 -15.37
N LEU A 226 -6.76 13.91 -15.17
CA LEU A 226 -5.67 13.37 -15.96
C LEU A 226 -6.26 12.60 -17.16
N ASN A 227 -5.93 13.03 -18.37
CA ASN A 227 -6.28 12.33 -19.59
C ASN A 227 -5.23 11.25 -19.89
N VAL A 228 -5.61 9.99 -19.70
CA VAL A 228 -4.70 8.83 -19.84
C VAL A 228 -4.23 8.68 -21.29
N ARG A 229 -5.12 8.90 -22.26
CA ARG A 229 -4.76 8.85 -23.68
C ARG A 229 -3.66 9.85 -24.03
N SER A 230 -3.79 11.09 -23.60
CA SER A 230 -2.79 12.11 -23.84
C SER A 230 -1.47 11.78 -23.16
N LEU A 231 -1.50 11.30 -21.91
CA LEU A 231 -0.30 10.90 -21.18
C LEU A 231 0.42 9.74 -21.88
N ARG A 232 -0.30 8.68 -22.22
CA ARG A 232 0.27 7.51 -22.89
C ARG A 232 0.87 7.90 -24.25
N THR A 233 0.18 8.70 -25.04
CA THR A 233 0.69 9.19 -26.33
C THR A 233 1.98 9.99 -26.18
N GLN A 234 2.12 10.75 -25.08
CA GLN A 234 3.35 11.49 -24.81
C GLN A 234 4.50 10.59 -24.35
N LEU A 235 4.20 9.60 -23.50
CA LEU A 235 5.19 8.61 -23.05
C LEU A 235 5.71 7.77 -24.21
N GLU A 236 4.82 7.27 -25.07
CA GLU A 236 5.15 6.36 -26.19
C GLU A 236 5.98 7.02 -27.29
N ARG A 237 6.22 8.33 -27.24
CA ARG A 237 7.21 8.98 -28.10
C ARG A 237 8.66 8.58 -27.80
N ASN A 238 8.93 8.22 -26.53
CA ASN A 238 10.29 7.99 -26.06
C ASN A 238 10.50 6.63 -25.41
N ILE A 239 9.43 6.00 -24.90
CA ILE A 239 9.52 4.74 -24.16
C ILE A 239 8.25 3.92 -24.37
N ASN A 240 8.39 2.59 -24.45
CA ASN A 240 7.25 1.70 -24.35
C ASN A 240 6.56 1.87 -23.00
N VAL A 241 5.22 1.96 -22.99
CA VAL A 241 4.50 2.26 -21.75
C VAL A 241 4.64 1.16 -20.69
N ARG A 242 4.75 -0.10 -21.11
CA ARG A 242 4.95 -1.22 -20.17
C ARG A 242 6.34 -1.18 -19.54
N ASP A 243 7.37 -0.84 -20.32
CA ASP A 243 8.73 -0.61 -19.82
C ASP A 243 8.77 0.59 -18.85
N PHE A 244 8.03 1.68 -19.16
CA PHE A 244 7.87 2.80 -18.26
C PHE A 244 7.30 2.38 -16.90
N VAL A 245 6.28 1.50 -16.91
CA VAL A 245 5.71 0.99 -15.65
C VAL A 245 6.75 0.15 -14.90
N VAL A 246 7.48 -0.75 -15.55
CA VAL A 246 8.55 -1.53 -14.89
C VAL A 246 9.60 -0.61 -14.25
N ILE A 247 10.02 0.44 -14.95
CA ILE A 247 10.95 1.44 -14.41
C ILE A 247 10.35 2.15 -13.19
N CYS A 248 9.07 2.51 -13.25
CA CYS A 248 8.39 3.12 -12.12
C CYS A 248 8.36 2.22 -10.88
N LEU A 249 8.22 0.90 -11.05
CA LEU A 249 8.22 -0.05 -9.92
C LEU A 249 9.55 -0.04 -9.16
N LEU A 250 10.67 0.21 -9.83
CA LEU A 250 12.00 0.29 -9.19
C LEU A 250 12.17 1.51 -8.25
N LEU A 251 11.29 2.49 -8.35
CA LEU A 251 11.25 3.65 -7.45
C LEU A 251 10.59 3.35 -6.11
N GLY A 252 10.11 2.12 -5.91
CA GLY A 252 9.36 1.68 -4.74
C GLY A 252 7.87 1.99 -4.84
N ASN A 253 7.08 1.08 -4.30
CA ASN A 253 5.61 1.13 -4.29
C ASN A 253 5.06 0.54 -2.99
N ASP A 254 3.78 0.22 -2.94
CA ASP A 254 3.13 -0.37 -1.77
C ASP A 254 3.63 -1.77 -1.41
N PHE A 255 4.27 -2.49 -2.34
CA PHE A 255 4.60 -3.91 -2.21
C PHE A 255 6.09 -4.19 -2.14
N ILE A 256 6.91 -3.41 -2.84
CA ILE A 256 8.37 -3.54 -2.85
C ILE A 256 9.03 -2.18 -2.61
N PRO A 257 10.15 -2.14 -1.88
CA PRO A 257 10.88 -0.90 -1.63
C PRO A 257 11.60 -0.39 -2.87
N SER A 258 11.96 0.90 -2.88
CA SER A 258 12.83 1.48 -3.93
C SER A 258 14.22 0.86 -3.91
N LEU A 259 14.84 0.75 -5.07
CA LEU A 259 16.29 0.53 -5.13
C LEU A 259 17.04 1.67 -4.45
N THR A 260 18.18 1.36 -3.86
CA THR A 260 19.02 2.32 -3.14
C THR A 260 19.44 3.47 -4.05
N GLY A 261 19.26 4.70 -3.59
CA GLY A 261 19.60 5.91 -4.34
C GLY A 261 18.59 6.29 -5.43
N LEU A 262 17.54 5.52 -5.64
CA LEU A 262 16.60 5.70 -6.75
C LEU A 262 15.18 6.00 -6.25
N ARG A 263 14.97 7.19 -5.71
CA ARG A 263 13.64 7.69 -5.35
C ARG A 263 13.17 8.75 -6.33
N LEU A 264 11.86 8.92 -6.45
CA LEU A 264 11.30 9.94 -7.32
C LEU A 264 11.76 11.36 -6.91
N LYS A 265 11.92 11.60 -5.60
CA LYS A 265 12.38 12.89 -5.05
C LYS A 265 13.84 13.19 -5.32
N THR A 266 14.66 12.19 -5.42
CA THR A 266 16.09 12.31 -5.76
C THR A 266 16.35 12.16 -7.26
N ASN A 267 15.35 12.49 -8.07
CA ASN A 267 15.44 12.42 -9.53
C ASN A 267 15.59 10.99 -10.11
N GLY A 268 15.31 9.95 -9.30
CA GLY A 268 15.51 8.55 -9.67
C GLY A 268 14.84 8.16 -11.00
N LEU A 269 13.62 8.67 -11.29
CA LEU A 269 12.96 8.38 -12.55
C LEU A 269 13.74 8.88 -13.77
N SER A 270 14.28 10.10 -13.71
CA SER A 270 15.06 10.65 -14.82
C SER A 270 16.38 9.89 -15.03
N ILE A 271 17.01 9.46 -13.93
CA ILE A 271 18.23 8.64 -13.95
C ILE A 271 17.93 7.29 -14.61
N LEU A 272 16.89 6.60 -14.17
CA LEU A 272 16.49 5.31 -14.74
C LEU A 272 16.10 5.42 -16.22
N LEU A 273 15.37 6.46 -16.61
CA LEU A 273 15.04 6.71 -18.03
C LEU A 273 16.28 6.98 -18.87
N SER A 274 17.27 7.71 -18.35
CA SER A 274 18.53 7.95 -19.05
C SER A 274 19.30 6.64 -19.28
N MET A 275 19.41 5.80 -18.24
CA MET A 275 20.03 4.46 -18.34
C MET A 275 19.28 3.56 -19.35
N TYR A 276 17.95 3.57 -19.27
CA TYR A 276 17.11 2.83 -20.20
C TYR A 276 17.37 3.22 -21.67
N HIS A 277 17.40 4.52 -21.97
CA HIS A 277 17.65 5.00 -23.34
C HIS A 277 19.05 4.64 -23.84
N SER A 278 20.03 4.62 -22.95
CA SER A 278 21.39 4.20 -23.32
C SER A 278 21.48 2.72 -23.67
N LEU A 279 20.72 1.86 -22.99
CA LEU A 279 20.75 0.40 -23.15
C LEU A 279 19.81 -0.10 -24.23
N ALA A 280 18.60 0.45 -24.33
CA ALA A 280 17.59 0.04 -25.31
C ALA A 280 17.94 0.41 -26.75
N GLY A 281 19.14 0.93 -26.98
CA GLY A 281 19.60 1.37 -28.28
C GLY A 281 18.91 2.66 -28.68
N GLY A 282 19.45 3.78 -28.24
CA GLY A 282 18.99 5.14 -28.60
C GLY A 282 19.12 5.43 -30.09
N GLY A 283 18.42 4.67 -30.89
CA GLY A 283 18.18 4.98 -32.29
C GLY A 283 17.26 6.19 -32.39
N HIS A 284 17.80 7.37 -32.22
CA HIS A 284 17.15 8.61 -32.67
C HIS A 284 17.04 8.59 -34.19
N GLY A 285 16.28 7.64 -34.71
CA GLY A 285 15.77 7.69 -36.08
C GLY A 285 14.59 8.67 -36.09
N SER A 286 14.85 9.85 -36.59
CA SER A 286 14.01 11.04 -36.60
C SER A 286 12.69 10.94 -37.37
N ASN A 287 12.12 9.77 -37.63
CA ASN A 287 10.92 9.63 -38.47
C ASN A 287 9.92 8.53 -38.04
N ALA A 288 10.01 8.00 -36.81
CA ALA A 288 9.08 6.95 -36.42
C ALA A 288 7.80 7.50 -35.81
N ARG A 289 6.69 7.39 -36.50
CA ARG A 289 5.31 7.53 -36.00
C ARG A 289 4.86 6.34 -35.11
N THR A 290 5.77 5.43 -34.79
CA THR A 290 5.52 4.21 -34.02
C THR A 290 6.21 4.30 -32.65
N SER A 291 5.51 3.84 -31.61
CA SER A 291 6.08 3.70 -30.26
C SER A 291 7.35 2.84 -30.28
N PRO A 292 8.38 3.15 -29.44
CA PRO A 292 9.54 2.29 -29.30
C PRO A 292 9.13 0.85 -28.96
N PRO A 293 9.82 -0.15 -29.53
CA PRO A 293 9.55 -1.55 -29.16
C PRO A 293 9.83 -1.75 -27.66
N PRO A 294 9.10 -2.64 -26.98
CA PRO A 294 9.41 -2.97 -25.59
C PRO A 294 10.78 -3.64 -25.50
N TRP A 295 11.56 -3.27 -24.50
CA TRP A 295 12.87 -3.87 -24.21
C TRP A 295 12.86 -4.64 -22.89
N LEU A 296 12.39 -4.01 -21.78
CA LEU A 296 12.24 -4.68 -20.48
C LEU A 296 11.05 -5.63 -20.44
N SER A 297 10.03 -5.38 -21.24
CA SER A 297 8.75 -6.11 -21.23
C SER A 297 8.47 -6.88 -22.53
N THR A 298 9.51 -7.44 -23.14
CA THR A 298 9.36 -8.26 -24.36
C THR A 298 8.72 -9.62 -24.08
N GLY A 299 8.20 -10.27 -25.11
CA GLY A 299 7.84 -11.69 -25.09
C GLY A 299 9.05 -12.57 -25.44
N GLY A 300 9.14 -13.78 -24.88
CA GLY A 300 10.21 -14.73 -25.19
C GLY A 300 10.40 -15.80 -24.10
N PRO A 301 11.33 -16.73 -24.29
CA PRO A 301 11.56 -17.83 -23.33
C PRO A 301 12.24 -17.38 -22.03
N ASP A 302 12.81 -16.17 -22.00
CA ASP A 302 13.47 -15.56 -20.84
C ASP A 302 12.55 -14.60 -20.07
N VAL A 303 11.22 -14.74 -20.21
CA VAL A 303 10.23 -13.81 -19.68
C VAL A 303 9.49 -14.41 -18.49
N THR A 304 9.50 -13.70 -17.37
CA THR A 304 8.61 -13.97 -16.25
C THR A 304 7.62 -12.82 -16.04
N ALA A 305 6.35 -13.11 -15.93
CA ALA A 305 5.27 -12.12 -15.76
C ALA A 305 5.31 -10.94 -16.76
N GLY A 306 5.88 -11.15 -17.93
CA GLY A 306 6.06 -10.11 -18.96
C GLY A 306 7.29 -9.22 -18.75
N ILE A 307 8.28 -9.63 -17.95
CA ILE A 307 9.58 -8.98 -17.78
C ILE A 307 10.66 -9.87 -18.38
N SER A 308 11.48 -9.33 -19.29
CA SER A 308 12.67 -10.01 -19.80
C SER A 308 13.76 -10.03 -18.73
N LEU A 309 14.16 -11.23 -18.30
CA LEU A 309 15.21 -11.41 -17.28
C LEU A 309 16.58 -10.97 -17.79
N SER A 310 16.90 -11.20 -19.07
CA SER A 310 18.15 -10.77 -19.69
C SER A 310 18.25 -9.24 -19.79
N ALA A 311 17.18 -8.58 -20.19
CA ALA A 311 17.12 -7.12 -20.25
C ALA A 311 17.18 -6.51 -18.83
N LEU A 312 16.45 -7.09 -17.87
CA LEU A 312 16.49 -6.67 -16.47
C LEU A 312 17.90 -6.83 -15.89
N ARG A 313 18.61 -7.93 -16.19
CA ARG A 313 20.00 -8.13 -15.80
C ARG A 313 20.90 -7.01 -16.31
N SER A 314 20.79 -6.68 -17.60
CA SER A 314 21.59 -5.59 -18.20
C SER A 314 21.27 -4.24 -17.57
N PHE A 315 20.00 -4.02 -17.23
CA PHE A 315 19.57 -2.80 -16.56
C PHE A 315 20.11 -2.72 -15.12
N MET A 316 20.05 -3.83 -14.37
CA MET A 316 20.63 -3.90 -13.02
C MET A 316 22.15 -3.73 -13.05
N SER A 317 22.87 -4.23 -14.07
CA SER A 317 24.30 -3.97 -14.23
C SER A 317 24.60 -2.47 -14.35
N SER A 318 23.87 -1.77 -15.19
CA SER A 318 24.04 -0.31 -15.35
C SER A 318 23.74 0.48 -14.07
N ILE A 319 22.74 0.04 -13.29
CA ILE A 319 22.45 0.65 -11.99
C ILE A 319 23.59 0.35 -11.00
N ALA A 320 24.07 -0.90 -10.95
CA ALA A 320 25.11 -1.33 -10.03
C ALA A 320 26.44 -0.57 -10.20
N GLU A 321 26.79 -0.20 -11.44
CA GLU A 321 27.98 0.61 -11.73
C GLU A 321 27.93 1.98 -11.03
N ASN A 322 26.74 2.52 -10.78
CA ASN A 322 26.51 3.85 -10.20
C ASN A 322 25.91 3.78 -8.78
N GLU A 323 25.57 2.63 -8.26
CA GLU A 323 24.78 2.45 -7.05
C GLU A 323 25.39 3.13 -5.82
N HIS A 324 26.70 3.03 -5.65
CA HIS A 324 27.39 3.67 -4.54
C HIS A 324 27.31 5.21 -4.61
N GLN A 325 27.40 5.80 -5.80
CA GLN A 325 27.26 7.24 -6.00
C GLN A 325 25.81 7.67 -5.77
N LEU A 326 24.84 6.91 -6.27
CA LEU A 326 23.41 7.18 -6.09
C LEU A 326 23.02 7.14 -4.60
N ALA A 327 23.54 6.17 -3.85
CA ALA A 327 23.33 6.09 -2.40
C ALA A 327 23.89 7.31 -1.66
N ARG A 328 25.07 7.80 -2.06
CA ARG A 328 25.69 9.02 -1.48
C ARG A 328 24.85 10.26 -1.74
N GLU A 329 24.35 10.40 -2.95
CA GLU A 329 23.54 11.55 -3.36
C GLU A 329 22.18 11.56 -2.62
N GLU A 330 21.57 10.40 -2.46
CA GLU A 330 20.33 10.24 -1.69
C GLU A 330 20.53 10.60 -0.21
N ASP A 331 21.62 10.12 0.39
CA ASP A 331 21.97 10.42 1.78
C ASP A 331 22.26 11.91 1.98
N ALA A 332 23.04 12.52 1.09
CA ALA A 332 23.31 13.95 1.12
C ALA A 332 22.02 14.79 1.00
N TRP A 333 21.14 14.39 0.09
CA TRP A 333 19.83 15.04 -0.07
C TRP A 333 18.99 14.93 1.20
N TYR A 334 18.89 13.73 1.80
CA TYR A 334 18.12 13.50 3.03
C TYR A 334 18.64 14.38 4.18
N ASN A 335 19.95 14.43 4.37
CA ASN A 335 20.59 15.24 5.40
C ASN A 335 20.32 16.74 5.20
N GLU A 336 20.35 17.21 3.96
CA GLU A 336 20.02 18.60 3.65
C GLU A 336 18.55 18.92 3.99
N GLN A 337 17.61 17.99 3.69
CA GLN A 337 16.20 18.18 4.02
C GLN A 337 15.97 18.21 5.54
N CYS A 338 16.64 17.34 6.28
CA CYS A 338 16.60 17.34 7.75
C CYS A 338 17.12 18.68 8.30
N ALA A 339 18.24 19.16 7.83
CA ALA A 339 18.83 20.44 8.25
C ALA A 339 17.92 21.64 7.93
N ARG A 340 17.30 21.66 6.76
CA ARG A 340 16.34 22.72 6.36
C ARG A 340 15.11 22.74 7.28
N THR A 341 14.58 21.57 7.59
CA THR A 341 13.41 21.44 8.48
C THR A 341 13.75 21.92 9.89
N TYR A 342 14.90 21.52 10.40
CA TYR A 342 15.42 21.99 11.68
C TYR A 342 15.52 23.52 11.73
N THR A 343 16.14 24.14 10.72
CA THR A 343 16.29 25.60 10.63
C THR A 343 14.93 26.32 10.63
N GLN A 344 13.94 25.76 9.95
CA GLN A 344 12.59 26.34 9.91
C GLN A 344 11.90 26.25 11.27
N MET A 345 12.05 25.13 11.98
CA MET A 345 11.48 24.92 13.32
C MET A 345 12.13 25.85 14.36
N SER A 346 13.46 25.98 14.35
CA SER A 346 14.21 26.88 15.23
C SER A 346 13.78 28.33 15.07
N LYS A 347 13.56 28.79 13.84
CA LYS A 347 13.07 30.14 13.54
C LYS A 347 11.64 30.38 14.06
N ARG A 348 10.78 29.38 14.03
CA ARG A 348 9.40 29.47 14.54
C ARG A 348 9.35 29.58 16.06
N ASN A 349 10.26 28.91 16.76
CA ASN A 349 10.26 28.82 18.23
C ASN A 349 11.10 29.87 18.94
N GLY A 350 11.76 30.77 18.21
CA GLY A 350 12.53 31.89 18.78
C GLY A 350 13.76 31.50 19.61
N THR A 351 14.19 30.24 19.57
CA THR A 351 15.34 29.75 20.33
C THR A 351 16.61 29.82 19.50
N SER A 352 17.40 30.88 19.74
CA SER A 352 18.81 30.95 19.33
C SER A 352 19.64 30.22 20.38
N SER A 353 19.90 28.93 20.24
CA SER A 353 20.91 28.24 21.05
C SER A 353 21.96 27.60 20.17
N SER A 354 23.14 28.17 20.29
CA SER A 354 24.40 27.60 19.82
C SER A 354 24.70 26.33 20.63
N SER A 355 25.08 25.25 19.95
CA SER A 355 25.81 24.09 20.48
C SER A 355 25.08 22.89 21.06
N THR A 356 23.81 22.66 20.78
CA THR A 356 23.26 21.31 21.00
C THR A 356 23.26 20.54 19.68
N ASN A 357 23.79 19.30 19.69
CA ASN A 357 23.78 18.42 18.54
C ASN A 357 22.42 18.47 17.84
N ALA A 358 22.40 18.74 16.54
CA ALA A 358 21.18 18.84 15.73
C ALA A 358 20.24 17.62 15.95
N TYR A 359 20.79 16.46 16.23
CA TYR A 359 20.07 15.21 16.56
C TYR A 359 19.30 15.27 17.87
N GLY A 360 19.85 15.83 18.94
CA GLY A 360 19.17 15.90 20.25
C GLY A 360 17.99 16.86 20.28
N MET A 361 18.06 17.96 19.54
CA MET A 361 16.94 18.92 19.45
C MET A 361 15.83 18.46 18.51
N LEU A 362 16.18 17.70 17.49
CA LEU A 362 15.24 17.06 16.58
C LEU A 362 14.33 16.06 17.35
N ALA A 363 14.88 15.28 18.27
CA ALA A 363 14.12 14.37 19.13
C ALA A 363 13.17 15.09 20.09
N MET A 364 13.53 16.28 20.58
CA MET A 364 12.69 17.07 21.50
C MET A 364 11.47 17.72 20.82
N HIS A 365 11.50 17.96 19.50
CA HIS A 365 10.41 18.65 18.80
C HIS A 365 9.35 17.75 18.17
N MET A 366 9.44 16.44 18.35
CA MET A 366 8.37 15.50 17.94
C MET A 366 7.07 15.67 18.74
N HIS A 367 7.03 16.51 19.76
CA HIS A 367 5.85 16.80 20.56
C HIS A 367 4.93 17.89 20.01
N GLY A 368 5.27 18.51 18.90
CA GLY A 368 4.47 19.60 18.33
C GLY A 368 4.25 19.46 16.83
N GLY A 369 3.21 18.80 16.41
CA GLY A 369 2.47 19.05 15.15
C GLY A 369 3.21 19.03 13.80
N GLY A 370 4.48 18.65 13.74
CA GLY A 370 5.28 18.65 12.52
C GLY A 370 5.38 17.28 11.88
N GLU A 371 4.45 16.93 11.00
CA GLU A 371 4.44 15.67 10.23
C GLU A 371 5.55 15.54 9.16
N ARG A 372 6.47 16.50 9.08
CA ARG A 372 7.56 16.47 8.10
C ARG A 372 8.83 15.91 8.73
N TYR A 373 9.46 14.95 8.06
CA TYR A 373 10.71 14.30 8.47
C TYR A 373 10.59 13.69 9.88
N PRO A 374 9.99 12.49 9.99
CA PRO A 374 10.03 11.77 11.24
C PRO A 374 11.50 11.47 11.53
N LEU A 375 11.98 12.13 12.56
CA LEU A 375 13.33 12.04 13.01
C LEU A 375 13.57 10.67 13.62
N GLU A 376 14.78 10.18 13.44
CA GLU A 376 15.23 9.00 14.13
C GLU A 376 15.04 9.17 15.62
N ASN A 377 14.29 8.28 16.23
CA ASN A 377 14.21 8.22 17.67
C ASN A 377 15.56 7.70 18.18
N PRO A 378 16.36 8.48 18.96
CA PRO A 378 17.62 8.00 19.52
C PRO A 378 17.48 6.72 20.33
N GLU A 379 16.30 6.49 20.95
CA GLU A 379 15.97 5.27 21.66
C GLU A 379 15.74 4.08 20.73
N SER A 380 15.58 4.31 19.44
CA SER A 380 15.27 3.23 18.48
C SER A 380 16.48 2.34 18.21
N GLY A 381 17.71 2.79 18.50
CA GLY A 381 18.93 2.07 18.17
C GLY A 381 19.07 1.78 16.66
N ILE A 382 18.27 2.44 15.83
CA ILE A 382 18.46 2.43 14.37
C ILE A 382 19.64 3.36 14.13
N VAL A 383 20.81 2.76 14.16
CA VAL A 383 22.00 3.43 13.67
C VAL A 383 21.73 3.73 12.20
N ASP A 384 21.82 4.97 11.86
CA ASP A 384 21.87 5.45 10.50
C ASP A 384 22.99 4.72 9.76
N PHE A 385 22.66 3.59 9.15
CA PHE A 385 23.66 2.74 8.48
C PHE A 385 24.14 3.39 7.18
N VAL A 386 23.45 4.42 6.71
CA VAL A 386 23.78 5.14 5.48
C VAL A 386 24.59 6.38 5.77
N HIS A 387 24.42 7.04 6.90
CA HIS A 387 25.18 8.26 7.26
C HIS A 387 26.71 8.10 7.22
N HIS A 388 27.19 6.88 7.41
CA HIS A 388 28.60 6.55 7.26
C HIS A 388 28.88 5.66 6.04
N ALA A 389 27.85 5.34 5.27
CA ALA A 389 27.92 4.31 4.25
C ALA A 389 28.80 4.71 3.07
N ALA A 390 28.66 5.94 2.66
CA ALA A 390 29.23 6.38 1.40
C ALA A 390 30.74 6.63 1.45
N CYS A 391 31.35 6.60 2.62
CA CYS A 391 32.78 6.85 2.81
C CYS A 391 33.61 5.62 3.17
N ASP A 392 32.97 4.43 3.36
CA ASP A 392 33.60 3.30 4.00
C ASP A 392 33.47 1.99 3.20
N VAL A 393 34.57 1.23 3.18
CA VAL A 393 34.68 -0.12 2.57
C VAL A 393 33.69 -1.12 3.16
N LEU A 394 33.17 -0.86 4.36
CA LEU A 394 32.21 -1.72 5.06
C LEU A 394 30.74 -1.38 4.77
N TRP A 395 30.46 -0.44 3.88
CA TRP A 395 29.10 -0.01 3.55
C TRP A 395 28.16 -1.19 3.22
N ARG A 396 28.54 -2.03 2.28
CA ARG A 396 27.75 -3.21 1.89
C ARG A 396 27.41 -4.11 3.07
N ARG A 397 28.36 -4.34 3.98
CA ARG A 397 28.14 -5.16 5.17
C ARG A 397 27.12 -4.51 6.12
N ARG A 398 27.20 -3.20 6.34
CA ARG A 398 26.25 -2.47 7.18
C ARG A 398 24.86 -2.47 6.56
N TYR A 399 24.76 -2.27 5.24
CA TYR A 399 23.51 -2.33 4.51
C TYR A 399 22.78 -3.65 4.75
N TYR A 400 23.46 -4.78 4.55
CA TYR A 400 22.86 -6.09 4.75
C TYR A 400 22.61 -6.44 6.22
N ASN A 401 23.37 -5.90 7.16
CA ASN A 401 23.06 -6.03 8.59
C ASN A 401 21.74 -5.34 8.94
N ALA A 402 21.45 -4.21 8.30
CA ALA A 402 20.17 -3.52 8.49
C ALA A 402 19.00 -4.21 7.75
N LEU A 403 19.26 -4.79 6.58
CA LEU A 403 18.26 -5.55 5.81
C LEU A 403 17.81 -6.81 6.59
N PHE A 404 18.76 -7.54 7.18
CA PHE A 404 18.50 -8.79 7.89
C PHE A 404 18.46 -8.57 9.40
N VAL A 405 17.32 -8.11 9.91
CA VAL A 405 17.09 -7.97 11.37
C VAL A 405 17.26 -9.32 12.05
N GLY A 406 18.12 -9.38 13.08
CA GLY A 406 18.33 -10.60 13.87
C GLY A 406 19.71 -11.26 13.76
N GLY A 407 20.72 -10.57 13.19
CA GLY A 407 22.14 -10.83 13.47
C GLY A 407 22.84 -11.95 12.73
N ALA A 408 22.25 -12.64 11.79
CA ALA A 408 23.03 -13.45 10.85
C ALA A 408 23.48 -12.54 9.70
N ALA A 409 24.59 -11.84 9.89
CA ALA A 409 25.23 -11.01 8.87
C ALA A 409 25.19 -11.72 7.51
N GLY A 410 24.69 -11.01 6.50
CA GLY A 410 24.31 -11.48 5.20
C GLY A 410 25.16 -12.60 4.61
N SER A 411 24.76 -13.84 4.85
CA SER A 411 25.33 -14.95 4.08
C SER A 411 24.95 -14.75 2.61
N ALA A 412 25.81 -15.19 1.69
CA ALA A 412 25.55 -15.11 0.26
C ALA A 412 24.18 -15.73 -0.10
N ALA A 413 23.78 -16.80 0.60
CA ALA A 413 22.47 -17.43 0.41
C ALA A 413 21.31 -16.51 0.75
N ARG A 414 21.34 -15.79 1.88
CA ARG A 414 20.27 -14.84 2.25
C ARG A 414 20.21 -13.62 1.33
N ILE A 415 21.36 -13.15 0.86
CA ILE A 415 21.41 -12.05 -0.12
C ILE A 415 20.78 -12.51 -1.44
N ARG A 416 21.09 -13.72 -1.89
CA ARG A 416 20.47 -14.32 -3.08
C ARG A 416 18.94 -14.48 -2.92
N GLU A 417 18.49 -14.96 -1.76
CA GLU A 417 17.07 -15.08 -1.44
C GLU A 417 16.36 -13.71 -1.49
N ALA A 418 16.99 -12.66 -0.95
CA ALA A 418 16.45 -11.31 -1.03
C ALA A 418 16.38 -10.80 -2.48
N ALA A 419 17.38 -11.10 -3.31
CA ALA A 419 17.38 -10.76 -4.73
C ALA A 419 16.26 -11.49 -5.50
N MET A 420 16.09 -12.79 -5.24
CA MET A 420 15.00 -13.60 -5.77
C MET A 420 13.64 -13.02 -5.35
N ALA A 421 13.44 -12.72 -4.06
CA ALA A 421 12.19 -12.15 -3.57
C ALA A 421 11.88 -10.78 -4.20
N PHE A 422 12.89 -9.96 -4.49
CA PHE A 422 12.70 -8.66 -5.15
C PHE A 422 12.29 -8.83 -6.62
N VAL A 423 12.91 -9.74 -7.37
CA VAL A 423 12.54 -10.06 -8.76
C VAL A 423 11.12 -10.64 -8.80
N ALA A 424 10.79 -11.55 -7.87
CA ALA A 424 9.43 -12.05 -7.68
C ALA A 424 8.44 -10.89 -7.46
N GLY A 425 8.84 -9.93 -6.61
CA GLY A 425 8.02 -8.74 -6.33
C GLY A 425 7.77 -7.84 -7.52
N LEU A 426 8.75 -7.62 -8.37
CA LEU A 426 8.58 -6.88 -9.63
C LEU A 426 7.59 -7.61 -10.54
N ALA A 427 7.75 -8.92 -10.71
CA ALA A 427 6.88 -9.74 -11.53
C ALA A 427 5.44 -9.76 -11.01
N TRP A 428 5.29 -9.95 -9.69
CA TRP A 428 4.00 -9.94 -9.02
C TRP A 428 3.28 -8.60 -9.17
N THR A 429 3.99 -7.49 -8.90
CA THR A 429 3.40 -6.14 -8.95
C THR A 429 2.99 -5.76 -10.37
N LEU A 430 3.81 -6.08 -11.38
CA LEU A 430 3.46 -5.79 -12.77
C LEU A 430 2.18 -6.52 -13.20
N ARG A 431 2.02 -7.79 -12.81
CA ARG A 431 0.77 -8.55 -13.06
C ARG A 431 -0.39 -8.01 -12.26
N TYR A 432 -0.18 -7.68 -10.99
CA TYR A 432 -1.21 -7.11 -10.14
C TYR A 432 -1.80 -5.84 -10.75
N LEU A 433 -0.96 -4.96 -11.30
CA LEU A 433 -1.39 -3.71 -11.93
C LEU A 433 -1.97 -3.91 -13.35
N GLY A 434 -1.44 -4.85 -14.13
CA GLY A 434 -1.77 -4.99 -15.55
C GLY A 434 -2.81 -6.04 -15.89
N ASP A 435 -2.69 -7.23 -15.31
CA ASP A 435 -3.49 -8.37 -15.74
C ASP A 435 -4.76 -8.56 -14.88
N GLN A 436 -4.82 -7.90 -13.71
CA GLN A 436 -5.90 -7.99 -12.71
C GLN A 436 -6.22 -9.44 -12.29
N LYS A 437 -5.40 -10.37 -12.71
CA LYS A 437 -5.37 -11.75 -12.22
C LYS A 437 -4.24 -11.86 -11.23
N LEU A 438 -4.60 -12.17 -10.00
CA LEU A 438 -3.61 -12.42 -8.97
C LEU A 438 -2.73 -13.60 -9.38
N TYR A 439 -1.42 -13.36 -9.47
CA TYR A 439 -0.44 -14.40 -9.72
C TYR A 439 -0.24 -15.28 -8.49
N SER A 440 -0.29 -14.66 -7.31
CA SER A 440 -0.26 -15.33 -6.02
C SER A 440 -0.98 -14.44 -4.99
N VAL A 441 -1.87 -15.02 -4.20
CA VAL A 441 -2.55 -14.33 -3.08
C VAL A 441 -1.73 -14.37 -1.81
N GLY A 442 -0.82 -15.33 -1.68
CA GLY A 442 0.02 -15.56 -0.51
C GLY A 442 1.38 -14.89 -0.55
N TRP A 443 1.74 -14.24 -1.67
CA TRP A 443 3.04 -13.60 -1.79
C TRP A 443 3.12 -12.31 -0.94
N THR A 444 4.29 -12.10 -0.31
CA THR A 444 4.70 -10.84 0.34
C THR A 444 6.19 -10.63 0.16
N TYR A 445 6.63 -9.37 0.11
CA TYR A 445 8.04 -9.04 0.19
C TYR A 445 8.49 -8.99 1.66
N PRO A 446 9.47 -9.80 2.08
CA PRO A 446 9.76 -9.98 3.51
C PRO A 446 10.75 -8.97 4.10
N TYR A 447 11.24 -8.00 3.32
CA TYR A 447 12.29 -7.07 3.75
C TYR A 447 11.85 -5.62 3.67
N ASP A 448 12.43 -4.74 4.52
CA ASP A 448 12.12 -3.31 4.52
C ASP A 448 12.88 -2.50 3.44
N TYR A 449 13.97 -3.07 2.91
CA TYR A 449 14.81 -2.46 1.88
C TYR A 449 15.01 -3.42 0.71
N ALA A 450 15.31 -2.85 -0.47
CA ALA A 450 15.67 -3.65 -1.64
C ALA A 450 17.06 -4.27 -1.47
N PRO A 451 17.39 -5.42 -2.08
CA PRO A 451 18.77 -5.83 -2.24
C PRO A 451 19.52 -4.86 -3.15
N LEU A 452 20.84 -4.84 -3.07
CA LEU A 452 21.65 -4.00 -3.95
C LEU A 452 21.52 -4.45 -5.41
N ALA A 453 21.56 -3.52 -6.33
CA ALA A 453 21.40 -3.80 -7.78
C ALA A 453 22.45 -4.81 -8.28
N LEU A 454 23.67 -4.76 -7.73
CA LEU A 454 24.72 -5.74 -8.03
C LEU A 454 24.29 -7.17 -7.66
N ASP A 455 23.61 -7.36 -6.54
CA ASP A 455 23.19 -8.68 -6.09
C ASP A 455 21.98 -9.21 -6.87
N ILE A 456 21.08 -8.30 -7.28
CA ILE A 456 20.00 -8.65 -8.22
C ILE A 456 20.60 -9.07 -9.56
N GLN A 457 21.62 -8.36 -10.05
CA GLN A 457 22.32 -8.69 -11.28
C GLN A 457 23.02 -10.06 -11.19
N HIS A 458 23.65 -10.36 -10.04
CA HIS A 458 24.26 -11.68 -9.81
C HIS A 458 23.23 -12.81 -9.85
N PHE A 459 22.09 -12.64 -9.16
CA PHE A 459 20.99 -13.60 -9.21
C PHE A 459 20.50 -13.81 -10.65
N LEU A 460 20.27 -12.73 -11.40
CA LEU A 460 19.82 -12.77 -12.80
C LEU A 460 20.90 -13.32 -13.77
N SER A 461 22.12 -13.55 -13.31
CA SER A 461 23.19 -14.19 -14.11
C SER A 461 23.15 -15.71 -14.04
N GLU A 462 22.30 -16.28 -13.21
CA GLU A 462 22.05 -17.72 -13.16
C GLU A 462 21.27 -18.18 -14.41
N SER A 463 21.07 -19.49 -14.53
CA SER A 463 20.31 -20.07 -15.66
C SER A 463 18.86 -19.56 -15.66
N THR A 464 18.45 -18.92 -16.73
CA THR A 464 17.09 -18.38 -16.88
C THR A 464 15.98 -19.40 -16.64
N PRO A 465 16.01 -20.63 -17.19
CA PRO A 465 15.00 -21.65 -16.90
C PRO A 465 14.92 -21.98 -15.40
N HIS A 466 16.06 -22.06 -14.72
CA HIS A 466 16.10 -22.33 -13.29
C HIS A 466 15.47 -21.18 -12.48
N ILE A 467 15.75 -19.93 -12.85
CA ILE A 467 15.14 -18.76 -12.20
C ILE A 467 13.60 -18.79 -12.34
N ILE A 468 13.10 -19.09 -13.53
CA ILE A 468 11.65 -19.13 -13.80
C ILE A 468 10.99 -20.22 -12.95
N GLU A 469 11.57 -21.43 -12.95
CA GLU A 469 11.08 -22.55 -12.14
C GLU A 469 11.07 -22.20 -10.63
N GLU A 470 12.15 -21.60 -10.14
CA GLU A 470 12.28 -21.19 -8.73
C GLU A 470 11.23 -20.12 -8.35
N LEU A 471 10.96 -19.15 -9.22
CA LEU A 471 9.93 -18.13 -8.99
C LEU A 471 8.53 -18.74 -8.96
N ASP A 472 8.21 -19.65 -9.87
CA ASP A 472 6.91 -20.30 -9.93
C ASP A 472 6.68 -21.22 -8.71
N ASP A 473 7.71 -21.95 -8.27
CA ASP A 473 7.65 -22.77 -7.04
C ASP A 473 7.50 -21.89 -5.79
N HIS A 474 8.22 -20.77 -5.73
CA HIS A 474 8.09 -19.80 -4.64
C HIS A 474 6.66 -19.32 -4.48
N PHE A 475 6.02 -18.84 -5.55
CA PHE A 475 4.62 -18.40 -5.51
C PHE A 475 3.66 -19.52 -5.13
N SER A 476 3.81 -20.70 -5.74
CA SER A 476 2.97 -21.86 -5.47
C SER A 476 3.08 -22.34 -4.02
N THR A 477 4.26 -22.24 -3.42
CA THR A 477 4.50 -22.63 -2.02
C THR A 477 3.82 -21.65 -1.07
N LEU A 478 3.89 -20.34 -1.33
CA LEU A 478 3.22 -19.32 -0.52
C LEU A 478 1.71 -19.43 -0.58
N ASP A 479 1.13 -19.67 -1.76
CA ASP A 479 -0.32 -19.88 -1.92
C ASP A 479 -0.79 -21.13 -1.17
N ARG A 480 -0.08 -22.25 -1.30
CA ARG A 480 -0.40 -23.48 -0.55
C ARG A 480 -0.32 -23.28 0.96
N THR A 481 0.56 -22.41 1.44
CA THR A 481 0.70 -22.09 2.87
C THR A 481 -0.52 -21.29 3.35
N LEU A 482 -0.94 -20.29 2.60
CA LEU A 482 -2.13 -19.50 2.92
C LEU A 482 -3.41 -20.36 2.86
N GLU A 483 -3.55 -21.18 1.83
CA GLU A 483 -4.70 -22.11 1.70
C GLU A 483 -4.78 -23.11 2.86
N ARG A 484 -3.63 -23.66 3.29
CA ARG A 484 -3.58 -24.54 4.46
C ARG A 484 -4.02 -23.84 5.74
N PHE A 485 -3.59 -22.58 5.94
CA PHE A 485 -4.02 -21.76 7.07
C PHE A 485 -5.55 -21.61 7.08
N VAL A 486 -6.13 -21.10 6.01
CA VAL A 486 -7.58 -20.87 5.87
C VAL A 486 -8.35 -22.19 6.07
N SER A 487 -7.96 -23.26 5.37
CA SER A 487 -8.64 -24.57 5.44
C SER A 487 -8.57 -25.19 6.84
N ARG A 488 -7.45 -25.05 7.55
CA ARG A 488 -7.29 -25.56 8.93
C ARG A 488 -8.26 -24.87 9.87
N VAL A 489 -8.36 -23.55 9.83
CA VAL A 489 -9.24 -22.79 10.72
C VAL A 489 -10.70 -23.12 10.42
N HIS A 490 -11.11 -23.14 9.16
CA HIS A 490 -12.48 -23.48 8.76
C HIS A 490 -12.87 -24.90 9.17
N LYS A 491 -12.02 -25.89 8.89
CA LYS A 491 -12.30 -27.30 9.24
C LYS A 491 -12.46 -27.47 10.75
N SER A 492 -11.62 -26.81 11.54
CA SER A 492 -11.68 -26.90 12.99
C SER A 492 -12.92 -26.21 13.54
N ALA A 493 -13.32 -25.05 13.01
CA ALA A 493 -14.57 -24.38 13.38
C ALA A 493 -15.77 -25.29 13.10
N SER A 494 -15.85 -25.90 11.92
CA SER A 494 -16.93 -26.81 11.52
C SER A 494 -17.02 -28.05 12.42
N THR A 495 -15.89 -28.68 12.78
CA THR A 495 -15.88 -29.86 13.65
C THR A 495 -16.33 -29.56 15.07
N MET A 496 -16.19 -28.31 15.53
CA MET A 496 -16.59 -27.86 16.86
C MET A 496 -18.04 -27.33 16.90
N GLY A 497 -18.76 -27.31 15.77
CA GLY A 497 -20.10 -26.73 15.66
C GLY A 497 -20.16 -25.26 16.00
N ILE A 498 -19.06 -24.56 15.71
CA ILE A 498 -18.93 -23.11 15.79
C ILE A 498 -19.38 -22.59 14.42
N ASP A 499 -20.20 -21.53 14.40
CA ASP A 499 -20.40 -20.77 13.16
C ASP A 499 -19.04 -20.41 12.61
N ALA A 500 -18.77 -20.81 11.36
CA ALA A 500 -17.47 -20.67 10.75
C ALA A 500 -17.02 -19.22 10.91
N VAL A 501 -15.85 -19.02 11.54
CA VAL A 501 -15.22 -17.68 11.56
C VAL A 501 -15.13 -17.27 10.11
N ASP A 502 -15.78 -16.16 9.76
CA ASP A 502 -15.80 -15.67 8.41
C ASP A 502 -14.35 -15.51 7.93
N ARG A 503 -14.07 -15.94 6.69
CA ARG A 503 -12.74 -15.83 6.09
C ARG A 503 -12.18 -14.40 6.25
N ASP A 504 -13.03 -13.40 6.04
CA ASP A 504 -12.62 -12.00 6.10
C ASP A 504 -12.31 -11.57 7.54
N GLN A 505 -12.97 -12.13 8.55
CA GLN A 505 -12.62 -11.92 9.96
C GLN A 505 -11.27 -12.53 10.34
N LEU A 506 -10.86 -13.64 9.73
CA LEU A 506 -9.52 -14.20 9.93
C LEU A 506 -8.43 -13.22 9.53
N PHE A 507 -8.66 -12.46 8.48
CA PHE A 507 -7.68 -11.49 7.99
C PHE A 507 -7.53 -10.28 8.91
N LEU A 508 -8.53 -9.95 9.75
CA LEU A 508 -8.38 -8.90 10.76
C LEU A 508 -7.25 -9.22 11.75
N PHE A 509 -7.03 -10.49 12.09
CA PHE A 509 -5.90 -10.92 12.92
C PHE A 509 -4.54 -10.67 12.23
N LEU A 510 -4.50 -10.62 10.91
CA LEU A 510 -3.28 -10.38 10.16
C LEU A 510 -2.95 -8.90 10.03
N ILE A 511 -3.95 -8.01 10.08
CA ILE A 511 -3.76 -6.58 9.79
C ILE A 511 -3.89 -5.65 11.01
N LEU A 512 -4.65 -6.02 12.04
CA LEU A 512 -4.94 -5.11 13.15
C LEU A 512 -3.97 -5.30 14.33
N PRO A 513 -3.53 -4.20 14.98
CA PRO A 513 -2.95 -4.24 16.32
C PRO A 513 -3.94 -4.78 17.35
N SER A 514 -3.46 -5.19 18.53
CA SER A 514 -4.28 -5.82 19.58
C SER A 514 -5.51 -5.00 19.99
N ARG A 515 -5.35 -3.69 20.16
CA ARG A 515 -6.45 -2.81 20.62
C ARG A 515 -7.57 -2.65 19.61
N PRO A 516 -7.32 -2.26 18.34
CA PRO A 516 -8.36 -2.24 17.31
C PRO A 516 -8.95 -3.62 17.01
N LEU A 517 -8.18 -4.70 17.15
CA LEU A 517 -8.65 -6.06 16.95
C LEU A 517 -9.75 -6.42 17.97
N ALA A 518 -9.59 -6.04 19.23
CA ALA A 518 -10.57 -6.28 20.28
C ALA A 518 -11.93 -5.62 20.02
N SER A 519 -11.96 -4.49 19.29
CA SER A 519 -13.22 -3.83 18.91
C SER A 519 -13.83 -4.36 17.60
N ALA A 520 -13.04 -5.03 16.77
CA ALA A 520 -13.46 -5.50 15.45
C ALA A 520 -13.90 -6.98 15.43
N VAL A 521 -13.40 -7.78 16.38
CA VAL A 521 -13.67 -9.22 16.51
C VAL A 521 -14.23 -9.49 17.90
N ASP A 522 -14.84 -10.66 18.11
CA ASP A 522 -15.28 -11.08 19.46
C ASP A 522 -14.14 -10.91 20.48
N VAL A 523 -14.41 -10.14 21.54
CA VAL A 523 -13.41 -9.75 22.53
C VAL A 523 -12.72 -10.96 23.17
N MET A 524 -13.47 -12.04 23.46
CA MET A 524 -12.90 -13.24 24.07
C MET A 524 -11.91 -13.92 23.12
N CYS A 525 -12.23 -13.97 21.84
CA CYS A 525 -11.37 -14.58 20.82
C CYS A 525 -10.12 -13.72 20.56
N SER A 526 -10.28 -12.39 20.47
CA SER A 526 -9.16 -11.47 20.27
C SER A 526 -8.21 -11.45 21.46
N ASP A 527 -8.71 -11.44 22.70
CA ASP A 527 -7.91 -11.50 23.91
C ASP A 527 -7.14 -12.82 24.03
N ALA A 528 -7.79 -13.95 23.72
CA ALA A 528 -7.14 -15.25 23.73
C ALA A 528 -5.98 -15.33 22.74
N VAL A 529 -6.10 -14.72 21.57
CA VAL A 529 -5.03 -14.68 20.57
C VAL A 529 -3.93 -13.70 20.95
N THR A 530 -4.27 -12.46 21.31
CA THR A 530 -3.29 -11.40 21.56
C THR A 530 -2.50 -11.58 22.84
N ARG A 531 -3.06 -12.28 23.83
CA ARG A 531 -2.40 -12.59 25.12
C ARG A 531 -1.79 -13.98 25.17
N SER A 532 -1.95 -14.80 24.12
CA SER A 532 -1.28 -16.09 24.03
C SER A 532 0.24 -15.91 23.98
N ASP A 533 0.98 -16.64 24.81
CA ASP A 533 2.46 -16.64 24.77
C ASP A 533 3.00 -16.97 23.37
N GLU A 534 2.28 -17.79 22.61
CA GLU A 534 2.63 -18.18 21.25
C GLU A 534 2.43 -17.06 20.21
N CYS A 535 1.48 -16.14 20.44
CA CYS A 535 1.11 -15.07 19.49
C CYS A 535 1.50 -13.66 19.97
N ALA A 536 1.78 -13.46 21.25
CA ALA A 536 2.04 -12.15 21.83
C ALA A 536 3.14 -11.37 21.10
N PHE A 537 4.15 -12.06 20.56
CA PHE A 537 5.21 -11.43 19.79
C PHE A 537 4.71 -10.80 18.48
N MET A 538 3.62 -11.29 17.90
CA MET A 538 3.00 -10.74 16.68
C MET A 538 2.17 -9.49 16.96
N PHE A 539 1.80 -9.26 18.24
CA PHE A 539 1.01 -8.11 18.70
C PHE A 539 1.76 -7.32 19.77
N PRO A 540 2.97 -6.81 19.49
CA PRO A 540 3.79 -6.13 20.49
C PRO A 540 3.09 -4.87 20.99
N SER A 541 3.13 -4.66 22.31
CA SER A 541 2.63 -3.45 22.96
C SER A 541 3.56 -2.25 22.75
N SER A 542 4.84 -2.51 22.49
CA SER A 542 5.86 -1.52 22.16
C SER A 542 6.69 -1.98 20.99
N TYR A 543 6.96 -1.08 20.07
CA TYR A 543 7.76 -1.34 18.86
C TYR A 543 8.36 -0.02 18.37
N ARG A 544 9.32 -0.13 17.47
CA ARG A 544 10.05 1.00 16.90
C ARG A 544 9.62 1.24 15.46
N LEU A 545 9.88 2.44 14.95
CA LEU A 545 9.68 2.78 13.55
C LEU A 545 11.04 2.91 12.84
N ARG A 546 11.11 2.39 11.63
CA ARG A 546 12.17 2.74 10.68
C ARG A 546 11.80 4.05 10.02
N THR A 547 12.58 5.08 10.31
CA THR A 547 12.30 6.45 9.87
C THR A 547 13.28 6.93 8.81
N TYR A 548 14.39 6.23 8.60
CA TYR A 548 15.42 6.63 7.65
C TYR A 548 14.86 6.77 6.22
N LEU A 549 15.20 7.89 5.57
CA LEU A 549 14.70 8.29 4.25
C LEU A 549 13.16 8.39 4.16
N ARG A 550 12.45 8.52 5.28
CA ARG A 550 11.00 8.71 5.32
C ARG A 550 10.67 10.14 5.71
N GLU A 551 9.87 10.83 4.89
CA GLU A 551 9.50 12.22 5.14
C GLU A 551 8.26 12.37 5.99
N ARG A 552 7.41 11.35 5.94
CA ARG A 552 6.11 11.35 6.59
C ARG A 552 5.99 10.16 7.50
N THR A 553 5.31 10.33 8.61
CA THR A 553 5.09 9.25 9.59
C THR A 553 4.46 8.03 8.93
N TRP A 554 3.51 8.22 8.03
CA TRP A 554 2.86 7.11 7.33
C TRP A 554 3.74 6.39 6.28
N GLU A 555 4.89 6.96 5.92
CA GLU A 555 5.90 6.29 5.09
C GLU A 555 6.81 5.40 5.94
N CYS A 556 6.79 5.56 7.26
CA CYS A 556 7.62 4.77 8.17
C CYS A 556 7.19 3.30 8.19
N HIS A 557 8.12 2.44 8.54
CA HIS A 557 7.85 1.03 8.74
C HIS A 557 7.93 0.69 10.23
N ALA A 558 6.88 0.06 10.76
CA ALA A 558 6.90 -0.49 12.11
C ALA A 558 7.79 -1.74 12.14
N ILE A 559 8.75 -1.74 13.07
CA ILE A 559 9.60 -2.93 13.29
C ILE A 559 8.80 -3.90 14.15
N ILE A 560 7.98 -4.69 13.48
CA ILE A 560 7.12 -5.70 14.09
C ILE A 560 7.39 -7.05 13.44
N PRO A 561 7.25 -8.16 14.17
CA PRO A 561 7.41 -9.49 13.60
C PRO A 561 6.39 -9.76 12.50
N HIS A 562 6.80 -10.53 11.51
CA HIS A 562 5.88 -11.08 10.53
C HIS A 562 4.87 -12.02 11.20
N VAL A 563 3.68 -12.10 10.62
CA VAL A 563 2.65 -13.01 11.11
C VAL A 563 3.00 -14.43 10.68
N ASP A 564 3.15 -15.31 11.66
CA ASP A 564 3.27 -16.75 11.42
C ASP A 564 1.87 -17.35 11.31
N LEU A 565 1.50 -17.72 10.07
CA LEU A 565 0.16 -18.24 9.75
C LEU A 565 -0.12 -19.58 10.44
N ASP A 566 0.90 -20.41 10.67
CA ASP A 566 0.71 -21.69 11.33
C ASP A 566 0.48 -21.49 12.83
N VAL A 567 1.25 -20.63 13.47
CA VAL A 567 1.11 -20.32 14.90
C VAL A 567 -0.25 -19.66 15.17
N ILE A 568 -0.57 -18.59 14.45
CA ILE A 568 -1.83 -17.85 14.67
C ILE A 568 -3.06 -18.71 14.38
N GLY A 569 -3.02 -19.56 13.35
CA GLY A 569 -4.08 -20.48 13.02
C GLY A 569 -4.38 -21.48 14.13
N ASN A 570 -3.34 -22.04 14.75
CA ASN A 570 -3.49 -22.96 15.88
C ASN A 570 -4.12 -22.29 17.11
N VAL A 571 -3.72 -21.05 17.39
CA VAL A 571 -4.24 -20.28 18.55
C VAL A 571 -5.70 -19.86 18.30
N ILE A 572 -6.06 -19.39 17.10
CA ILE A 572 -7.45 -19.04 16.74
C ILE A 572 -8.36 -20.26 16.92
N VAL A 573 -7.93 -21.43 16.45
CA VAL A 573 -8.70 -22.67 16.59
C VAL A 573 -8.96 -23.02 18.06
N ARG A 574 -7.93 -22.95 18.92
CA ARG A 574 -8.07 -23.22 20.37
C ARG A 574 -8.98 -22.20 21.05
N ALA A 575 -8.77 -20.91 20.79
CA ALA A 575 -9.57 -19.82 21.35
C ALA A 575 -11.05 -19.95 20.96
N SER A 576 -11.34 -20.26 19.71
CA SER A 576 -12.71 -20.48 19.24
C SER A 576 -13.39 -21.67 19.95
N ALA A 577 -12.65 -22.74 20.21
CA ALA A 577 -13.15 -23.90 20.94
C ALA A 577 -13.49 -23.58 22.41
N GLU A 578 -12.66 -22.80 23.07
CA GLU A 578 -12.87 -22.36 24.46
C GLU A 578 -14.08 -21.43 24.58
N CYS A 579 -14.20 -20.45 23.67
CA CYS A 579 -15.35 -19.55 23.60
C CYS A 579 -16.67 -20.33 23.43
N SER A 580 -16.67 -21.36 22.59
CA SER A 580 -17.87 -22.19 22.37
C SER A 580 -18.25 -23.04 23.58
N ARG A 581 -17.26 -23.54 24.33
CA ARG A 581 -17.51 -24.30 25.58
C ARG A 581 -18.07 -23.40 26.68
N SER A 582 -17.60 -22.18 26.79
CA SER A 582 -18.10 -21.22 27.79
C SER A 582 -19.53 -20.79 27.50
N ARG A 583 -19.91 -20.60 26.24
CA ARG A 583 -21.30 -20.28 25.83
C ARG A 583 -22.29 -21.46 26.02
N ARG A 584 -21.81 -22.70 26.02
CA ARG A 584 -22.65 -23.89 26.23
C ARG A 584 -22.85 -24.30 27.69
N LYS A 585 -22.15 -23.64 28.65
CA LYS A 585 -22.46 -23.86 30.08
C LYS A 585 -23.79 -23.15 30.38
N PRO A 586 -24.88 -23.87 30.73
CA PRO A 586 -26.10 -23.21 31.13
C PRO A 586 -25.79 -22.40 32.39
N HIS A 587 -26.28 -21.16 32.45
CA HIS A 587 -26.36 -20.44 33.72
C HIS A 587 -27.10 -21.39 34.70
N ALA A 588 -26.39 -21.93 35.65
CA ALA A 588 -27.01 -22.55 36.80
C ALA A 588 -27.86 -21.47 37.46
N VAL A 589 -29.16 -21.55 37.22
CA VAL A 589 -30.15 -20.75 37.94
C VAL A 589 -29.98 -21.15 39.40
N ASP A 590 -29.39 -20.24 40.21
CA ASP A 590 -29.41 -20.35 41.66
C ASP A 590 -30.86 -20.38 42.14
N GLY A 591 -31.42 -21.57 42.10
CA GLY A 591 -32.71 -21.88 42.71
C GLY A 591 -32.53 -22.07 44.22
N ASN A 592 -32.21 -21.02 44.97
CA ASN A 592 -32.33 -21.07 46.41
C ASN A 592 -32.56 -19.67 46.98
N ARG A 593 -33.80 -19.20 46.90
CA ARG A 593 -34.37 -18.23 47.83
C ARG A 593 -35.88 -18.40 47.85
N MET A 594 -36.34 -19.42 48.56
CA MET A 594 -37.60 -19.43 49.28
C MET A 594 -37.45 -20.35 50.50
N GLN A 595 -37.13 -19.79 51.57
CA GLN A 595 -37.70 -20.07 52.89
C GLN A 595 -37.48 -18.86 53.79
#